data_0f0dd51bf2370f4bdb224a759ce6a451
#
_entry.id   0f0dd51bf2370f4bdb224a759ce6a451
#
_cell.length_a   1.000
_cell.length_b   1.000
_cell.length_c   1.000
_cell.angle_alpha   90.00
_cell.angle_beta   90.00
_cell.angle_gamma   90.00
#
_symmetry.space_group_name_H-M   'P 1'
#
loop_
_entity.id
_entity.type
_entity.pdbx_description
1 polymer ?
#
loop_
_entity_poly.entity_id
_entity_poly.type
_entity_poly.pdbx_seq_one_letter_code
_entity_poly.pdbx_strand_id
1 'polypeptide(L)'
;MIYTVTFNPAIDYVVRLDAPLEVGEVNRAKGEDCVLGGKGINVSGVLAQLGCESVALGFVAGETGAWLERGLAAQGLKADFVHLEQGMTRINVKIKAGQETELNGAGPDIPESAMQKLEKKLDSLNEDDILILAGSIPASLSQDTYERLLARLQGRGVRAVVDATRDLLVNVLQYHPFLIKPNNHELGEIVGRVLTTDDEIIAAARTLQQKGARNVLVSMAGDGALLVDENGEVHRIGCPKGKVVNSVGAGDSMVAGFVAGWMQTRSYSFALRMGTACGSATAFSLGLATKEKIDELMKEI
;
A
#
# COMPACT_ATOMS: atom_id res chain seq x y z
N MET A 1 -6.69 -16.34 -4.41
CA MET A 1 -6.41 -15.14 -5.25
C MET A 1 -6.06 -13.96 -4.36
N ILE A 2 -5.34 -12.93 -4.86
CA ILE A 2 -5.07 -11.69 -4.11
C ILE A 2 -5.93 -10.57 -4.70
N TYR A 3 -6.61 -9.83 -3.85
CA TYR A 3 -7.39 -8.65 -4.20
C TYR A 3 -6.81 -7.43 -3.48
N THR A 4 -6.58 -6.34 -4.20
CA THR A 4 -6.12 -5.08 -3.62
C THR A 4 -7.18 -4.01 -3.80
N VAL A 5 -7.45 -3.21 -2.77
CA VAL A 5 -8.45 -2.14 -2.87
C VAL A 5 -7.75 -0.78 -2.80
N THR A 6 -8.04 0.06 -3.79
CA THR A 6 -7.66 1.48 -3.82
C THR A 6 -8.92 2.32 -3.97
N PHE A 7 -9.36 2.97 -2.90
CA PHE A 7 -10.58 3.79 -2.97
C PHE A 7 -10.44 5.02 -3.86
N ASN A 8 -9.25 5.60 -3.91
CA ASN A 8 -8.99 6.82 -4.65
C ASN A 8 -7.71 6.70 -5.50
N PRO A 9 -7.72 5.88 -6.56
CA PRO A 9 -6.59 5.77 -7.48
C PRO A 9 -6.27 7.11 -8.12
N ALA A 10 -5.04 7.26 -8.61
CA ALA A 10 -4.58 8.51 -9.19
C ALA A 10 -3.69 8.28 -10.41
N ILE A 11 -3.64 9.28 -11.27
CA ILE A 11 -2.55 9.47 -12.21
C ILE A 11 -1.61 10.51 -11.59
N ASP A 12 -0.40 10.10 -11.25
CA ASP A 12 0.63 11.03 -10.76
C ASP A 12 1.35 11.63 -11.99
N TYR A 13 1.08 12.91 -12.27
CA TYR A 13 1.73 13.68 -13.32
C TYR A 13 2.96 14.35 -12.76
N VAL A 14 4.13 13.84 -13.12
CA VAL A 14 5.42 14.32 -12.61
C VAL A 14 6.01 15.31 -13.60
N VAL A 15 6.18 16.54 -13.17
CA VAL A 15 6.75 17.64 -13.95
C VAL A 15 8.13 18.00 -13.39
N ARG A 16 9.16 18.02 -14.25
CA ARG A 16 10.52 18.41 -13.87
C ARG A 16 10.87 19.76 -14.43
N LEU A 17 11.38 20.65 -13.59
CA LEU A 17 11.88 21.96 -13.96
C LEU A 17 13.40 22.00 -13.77
N ASP A 18 14.09 22.82 -14.60
CA ASP A 18 15.53 23.09 -14.44
C ASP A 18 15.81 24.15 -13.37
N ALA A 19 14.82 24.97 -13.02
CA ALA A 19 14.89 26.05 -12.04
C ALA A 19 13.83 25.85 -10.95
N PRO A 20 13.96 26.53 -9.80
CA PRO A 20 12.91 26.56 -8.79
C PRO A 20 11.57 27.03 -9.37
N LEU A 21 10.46 26.51 -8.83
CA LEU A 21 9.12 26.92 -9.20
C LEU A 21 8.89 28.38 -8.82
N GLU A 22 8.56 29.22 -9.79
CA GLU A 22 8.19 30.61 -9.59
C GLU A 22 6.68 30.79 -9.63
N VAL A 23 6.10 31.08 -8.45
CA VAL A 23 4.66 31.27 -8.31
C VAL A 23 4.22 32.58 -8.96
N GLY A 24 3.18 32.49 -9.81
CA GLY A 24 2.67 33.62 -10.57
C GLY A 24 3.31 33.80 -11.95
N GLU A 25 4.36 33.04 -12.28
CA GLU A 25 5.07 33.12 -13.54
C GLU A 25 4.85 31.87 -14.41
N VAL A 26 5.23 31.96 -15.69
CA VAL A 26 5.19 30.82 -16.62
C VAL A 26 6.42 29.95 -16.41
N ASN A 27 6.22 28.77 -15.80
CA ASN A 27 7.26 27.78 -15.65
C ASN A 27 7.19 26.79 -16.81
N ARG A 28 8.33 26.43 -17.41
CA ARG A 28 8.39 25.47 -18.52
C ARG A 28 9.03 24.17 -18.09
N ALA A 29 8.31 23.06 -18.31
CA ALA A 29 8.82 21.73 -17.99
C ALA A 29 9.99 21.35 -18.91
N LYS A 30 10.99 20.70 -18.32
CA LYS A 30 12.08 20.01 -19.04
C LYS A 30 11.72 18.57 -19.40
N GLY A 31 10.86 17.96 -18.61
CA GLY A 31 10.41 16.58 -18.79
C GLY A 31 9.19 16.27 -17.96
N GLU A 32 8.43 15.32 -18.42
CA GLU A 32 7.15 14.93 -17.85
C GLU A 32 7.00 13.41 -17.85
N ASP A 33 6.40 12.88 -16.81
CA ASP A 33 6.04 11.45 -16.72
C ASP A 33 4.64 11.31 -16.14
N CYS A 34 3.97 10.22 -16.52
CA CYS A 34 2.72 9.81 -15.91
C CYS A 34 2.91 8.46 -15.22
N VAL A 35 2.65 8.42 -13.93
CA VAL A 35 2.71 7.19 -13.14
C VAL A 35 1.31 6.85 -12.66
N LEU A 36 0.87 5.63 -12.95
CA LEU A 36 -0.41 5.13 -12.46
C LEU A 36 -0.25 4.72 -11.00
N GLY A 37 -1.07 5.29 -10.12
CA GLY A 37 -0.85 5.19 -8.69
C GLY A 37 -2.09 4.87 -7.89
N GLY A 38 -1.82 4.65 -6.62
CA GLY A 38 -2.74 4.24 -5.59
C GLY A 38 -2.15 3.05 -4.84
N LYS A 39 -2.23 3.06 -3.52
CA LYS A 39 -1.50 2.07 -2.70
C LYS A 39 -1.79 0.62 -3.07
N GLY A 40 -3.07 0.24 -3.26
CA GLY A 40 -3.41 -1.12 -3.70
C GLY A 40 -2.92 -1.43 -5.12
N ILE A 41 -2.91 -0.44 -6.02
CA ILE A 41 -2.34 -0.59 -7.37
C ILE A 41 -0.82 -0.80 -7.29
N ASN A 42 -0.11 -0.05 -6.43
CA ASN A 42 1.32 -0.25 -6.20
C ASN A 42 1.62 -1.66 -5.69
N VAL A 43 0.81 -2.15 -4.74
CA VAL A 43 0.91 -3.54 -4.26
C VAL A 43 0.72 -4.52 -5.42
N SER A 44 -0.31 -4.35 -6.26
CA SER A 44 -0.54 -5.22 -7.42
C SER A 44 0.61 -5.18 -8.42
N GLY A 45 1.19 -4.01 -8.66
CA GLY A 45 2.36 -3.84 -9.52
C GLY A 45 3.57 -4.66 -9.05
N VAL A 46 3.88 -4.60 -7.75
CA VAL A 46 5.00 -5.37 -7.18
C VAL A 46 4.67 -6.86 -7.10
N LEU A 47 3.42 -7.25 -6.80
CA LEU A 47 3.00 -8.66 -6.87
C LEU A 47 3.21 -9.24 -8.26
N ALA A 48 2.90 -8.48 -9.33
CA ALA A 48 3.12 -8.91 -10.70
C ALA A 48 4.62 -9.13 -10.99
N GLN A 49 5.52 -8.26 -10.50
CA GLN A 49 6.97 -8.46 -10.59
C GLN A 49 7.43 -9.75 -9.91
N LEU A 50 6.73 -10.18 -8.86
CA LEU A 50 7.01 -11.44 -8.14
C LEU A 50 6.29 -12.65 -8.74
N GLY A 51 5.58 -12.50 -9.86
CA GLY A 51 4.82 -13.56 -10.50
C GLY A 51 3.54 -13.96 -9.75
N CYS A 52 3.06 -13.11 -8.85
CA CYS A 52 1.82 -13.32 -8.11
C CYS A 52 0.65 -12.60 -8.78
N GLU A 53 -0.36 -13.34 -9.18
CA GLU A 53 -1.59 -12.75 -9.73
C GLU A 53 -2.40 -12.02 -8.67
N SER A 54 -2.89 -10.83 -9.01
CA SER A 54 -3.81 -10.05 -8.20
C SER A 54 -4.85 -9.34 -9.05
N VAL A 55 -5.95 -8.92 -8.42
CA VAL A 55 -6.98 -8.09 -9.05
C VAL A 55 -7.09 -6.79 -8.26
N ALA A 56 -6.85 -5.66 -8.95
CA ALA A 56 -7.03 -4.34 -8.37
C ALA A 56 -8.50 -3.95 -8.41
N LEU A 57 -9.05 -3.64 -7.24
CA LEU A 57 -10.43 -3.17 -7.02
C LEU A 57 -10.39 -1.71 -6.57
N GLY A 58 -11.53 -1.02 -6.71
CA GLY A 58 -11.70 0.36 -6.28
C GLY A 58 -12.65 1.10 -7.19
N PHE A 59 -12.47 2.41 -7.32
CA PHE A 59 -13.37 3.28 -8.07
C PHE A 59 -12.62 4.10 -9.10
N VAL A 60 -13.17 4.19 -10.31
CA VAL A 60 -12.66 5.04 -11.39
C VAL A 60 -13.79 5.86 -11.99
N ALA A 61 -13.45 7.01 -12.56
CA ALA A 61 -14.41 7.91 -13.18
C ALA A 61 -13.84 8.61 -14.41
N GLY A 62 -14.69 8.86 -15.39
CA GLY A 62 -14.39 9.67 -16.57
C GLY A 62 -13.24 9.17 -17.42
N GLU A 63 -12.74 10.03 -18.31
CA GLU A 63 -11.65 9.70 -19.24
C GLU A 63 -10.33 9.38 -18.53
N THR A 64 -10.05 10.03 -17.40
CA THR A 64 -8.85 9.74 -16.60
C THR A 64 -8.91 8.36 -15.95
N GLY A 65 -10.12 7.89 -15.58
CA GLY A 65 -10.34 6.52 -15.13
C GLY A 65 -10.08 5.51 -16.25
N ALA A 66 -10.63 5.75 -17.43
CA ALA A 66 -10.38 4.92 -18.60
C ALA A 66 -8.90 4.92 -19.02
N TRP A 67 -8.21 6.05 -18.87
CA TRP A 67 -6.76 6.11 -19.10
C TRP A 67 -6.00 5.24 -18.09
N LEU A 68 -6.33 5.34 -16.81
CA LEU A 68 -5.72 4.52 -15.77
C LEU A 68 -5.90 3.02 -16.07
N GLU A 69 -7.11 2.58 -16.38
CA GLU A 69 -7.39 1.16 -16.68
C GLU A 69 -6.61 0.66 -17.91
N ARG A 70 -6.59 1.44 -19.00
CA ARG A 70 -5.80 1.10 -20.18
C ARG A 70 -4.31 0.97 -19.86
N GLY A 71 -3.79 1.86 -19.02
CA GLY A 71 -2.40 1.84 -18.60
C GLY A 71 -2.06 0.63 -17.73
N LEU A 72 -2.95 0.26 -16.79
CA LEU A 72 -2.78 -0.94 -15.97
C LEU A 72 -2.82 -2.21 -16.82
N ALA A 73 -3.76 -2.30 -17.77
CA ALA A 73 -3.85 -3.41 -18.69
C ALA A 73 -2.58 -3.54 -19.55
N ALA A 74 -2.01 -2.42 -20.03
CA ALA A 74 -0.74 -2.41 -20.76
C ALA A 74 0.44 -2.89 -19.92
N GLN A 75 0.39 -2.76 -18.60
CA GLN A 75 1.36 -3.30 -17.65
C GLN A 75 1.07 -4.76 -17.24
N GLY A 76 0.02 -5.39 -17.82
CA GLY A 76 -0.39 -6.76 -17.50
C GLY A 76 -1.10 -6.90 -16.15
N LEU A 77 -1.54 -5.80 -15.54
CA LEU A 77 -2.26 -5.82 -14.26
C LEU A 77 -3.76 -6.04 -14.51
N LYS A 78 -4.35 -6.96 -13.76
CA LYS A 78 -5.80 -7.20 -13.78
C LYS A 78 -6.48 -6.19 -12.86
N ALA A 79 -7.53 -5.57 -13.36
CA ALA A 79 -8.37 -4.64 -12.60
C ALA A 79 -9.84 -4.95 -12.82
N ASP A 80 -10.65 -4.73 -11.78
CA ASP A 80 -12.10 -4.85 -11.82
C ASP A 80 -12.72 -3.71 -10.99
N PHE A 81 -12.52 -2.48 -11.49
CA PHE A 81 -13.00 -1.27 -10.82
C PHE A 81 -14.52 -1.09 -10.94
N VAL A 82 -15.07 -0.36 -10.00
CA VAL A 82 -16.43 0.18 -10.08
C VAL A 82 -16.36 1.52 -10.79
N HIS A 83 -17.06 1.64 -11.92
CA HIS A 83 -17.15 2.88 -12.68
C HIS A 83 -18.19 3.81 -12.05
N LEU A 84 -17.77 5.03 -11.74
CA LEU A 84 -18.64 6.09 -11.25
C LEU A 84 -19.22 6.88 -12.43
N GLU A 85 -20.47 7.29 -12.29
CA GLU A 85 -21.20 8.02 -13.33
C GLU A 85 -20.75 9.48 -13.47
N GLN A 86 -20.19 10.05 -12.40
CA GLN A 86 -19.80 11.45 -12.33
C GLN A 86 -18.38 11.62 -11.81
N GLY A 87 -17.76 12.75 -12.16
CA GLY A 87 -16.43 13.11 -11.73
C GLY A 87 -15.33 12.57 -12.64
N MET A 88 -14.12 12.58 -12.13
CA MET A 88 -12.93 12.06 -12.82
C MET A 88 -12.00 11.40 -11.82
N THR A 89 -11.34 10.32 -12.20
CA THR A 89 -10.19 9.77 -11.46
C THR A 89 -9.14 10.86 -11.31
N ARG A 90 -8.65 11.08 -10.10
CA ARG A 90 -7.81 12.23 -9.79
C ARG A 90 -6.47 12.19 -10.51
N ILE A 91 -5.97 13.38 -10.81
CA ILE A 91 -4.59 13.60 -11.20
C ILE A 91 -3.89 14.30 -10.03
N ASN A 92 -2.78 13.76 -9.58
CA ASN A 92 -1.87 14.45 -8.68
C ASN A 92 -0.75 15.07 -9.53
N VAL A 93 -0.37 16.31 -9.27
CA VAL A 93 0.76 16.95 -9.94
C VAL A 93 1.93 17.00 -8.98
N LYS A 94 3.07 16.41 -9.39
CA LYS A 94 4.31 16.39 -8.63
C LYS A 94 5.36 17.23 -9.36
N ILE A 95 5.66 18.39 -8.80
CA ILE A 95 6.61 19.35 -9.39
C ILE A 95 7.98 19.12 -8.73
N LYS A 96 8.95 18.68 -9.53
CA LYS A 96 10.35 18.49 -9.12
C LYS A 96 11.19 19.67 -9.61
N ALA A 97 11.44 20.62 -8.73
CA ALA A 97 12.05 21.92 -9.01
C ALA A 97 13.05 22.33 -7.91
N GLY A 98 14.00 21.46 -7.57
CA GLY A 98 14.88 21.65 -6.41
C GLY A 98 14.21 21.21 -5.11
N GLN A 99 13.06 21.79 -4.77
CA GLN A 99 12.13 21.28 -3.76
C GLN A 99 10.96 20.61 -4.46
N GLU A 100 10.50 19.48 -3.91
CA GLU A 100 9.33 18.79 -4.43
C GLU A 100 8.05 19.46 -3.90
N THR A 101 7.12 19.77 -4.81
CA THR A 101 5.80 20.29 -4.49
C THR A 101 4.73 19.36 -5.05
N GLU A 102 3.78 18.97 -4.24
CA GLU A 102 2.69 18.09 -4.65
C GLU A 102 1.34 18.82 -4.57
N LEU A 103 0.56 18.71 -5.65
CA LEU A 103 -0.83 19.13 -5.72
C LEU A 103 -1.68 17.86 -5.88
N ASN A 104 -2.31 17.42 -4.81
CA ASN A 104 -3.09 16.19 -4.80
C ASN A 104 -4.56 16.48 -5.09
N GLY A 105 -5.08 15.91 -6.18
CA GLY A 105 -6.50 16.00 -6.54
C GLY A 105 -7.38 15.30 -5.51
N ALA A 106 -8.60 15.82 -5.27
CA ALA A 106 -9.57 15.23 -4.35
C ALA A 106 -10.07 13.86 -4.84
N GLY A 107 -10.23 13.72 -6.15
CA GLY A 107 -10.89 12.57 -6.76
C GLY A 107 -12.41 12.72 -6.79
N PRO A 108 -13.12 11.74 -7.36
CA PRO A 108 -14.57 11.76 -7.49
C PRO A 108 -15.23 11.40 -6.16
N ASP A 109 -16.45 11.90 -5.95
CA ASP A 109 -17.30 11.44 -4.87
C ASP A 109 -17.77 10.01 -5.13
N ILE A 110 -17.72 9.18 -4.11
CA ILE A 110 -18.13 7.78 -4.17
C ILE A 110 -19.49 7.64 -3.52
N PRO A 111 -20.56 7.47 -4.30
CA PRO A 111 -21.90 7.29 -3.73
C PRO A 111 -22.06 5.91 -3.09
N GLU A 112 -22.96 5.78 -2.13
CA GLU A 112 -23.24 4.52 -1.43
C GLU A 112 -23.60 3.38 -2.41
N SER A 113 -24.28 3.68 -3.51
CA SER A 113 -24.61 2.69 -4.55
C SER A 113 -23.36 2.10 -5.23
N ALA A 114 -22.30 2.89 -5.38
CA ALA A 114 -21.02 2.40 -5.90
C ALA A 114 -20.28 1.57 -4.84
N MET A 115 -20.32 1.99 -3.57
CA MET A 115 -19.76 1.22 -2.46
C MET A 115 -20.39 -0.17 -2.36
N GLN A 116 -21.73 -0.26 -2.49
CA GLN A 116 -22.44 -1.54 -2.54
C GLN A 116 -22.02 -2.43 -3.71
N LYS A 117 -21.64 -1.85 -4.86
CA LYS A 117 -21.10 -2.63 -5.99
C LYS A 117 -19.73 -3.24 -5.64
N LEU A 118 -18.85 -2.49 -4.96
CA LEU A 118 -17.58 -3.00 -4.47
C LEU A 118 -17.80 -4.11 -3.42
N GLU A 119 -18.70 -3.89 -2.47
CA GLU A 119 -19.04 -4.88 -1.44
C GLU A 119 -19.53 -6.20 -2.05
N LYS A 120 -20.37 -6.15 -3.11
CA LYS A 120 -20.83 -7.35 -3.83
C LYS A 120 -19.67 -8.10 -4.50
N LYS A 121 -18.64 -7.40 -5.01
CA LYS A 121 -17.45 -8.09 -5.55
C LYS A 121 -16.71 -8.86 -4.46
N LEU A 122 -16.66 -8.31 -3.24
CA LEU A 122 -16.02 -8.96 -2.10
C LEU A 122 -16.83 -10.17 -1.55
N ASP A 123 -18.12 -10.26 -1.86
CA ASP A 123 -18.96 -11.40 -1.42
C ASP A 123 -18.53 -12.74 -2.01
N SER A 124 -17.76 -12.77 -3.07
CA SER A 124 -17.23 -14.00 -3.67
C SER A 124 -15.94 -14.50 -2.98
N LEU A 125 -15.31 -13.70 -2.13
CA LEU A 125 -14.06 -14.05 -1.47
C LEU A 125 -14.26 -15.13 -0.42
N ASN A 126 -13.26 -16.02 -0.26
CA ASN A 126 -13.27 -17.16 0.64
C ASN A 126 -11.90 -17.35 1.33
N GLU A 127 -11.71 -18.47 2.04
CA GLU A 127 -10.50 -18.75 2.83
C GLU A 127 -9.18 -18.87 2.03
N ASP A 128 -9.27 -19.08 0.72
CA ASP A 128 -8.10 -19.13 -0.16
C ASP A 128 -7.66 -17.73 -0.64
N ASP A 129 -8.46 -16.70 -0.35
CA ASP A 129 -8.24 -15.35 -0.83
C ASP A 129 -7.55 -14.47 0.21
N ILE A 130 -6.80 -13.50 -0.31
CA ILE A 130 -6.18 -12.42 0.46
C ILE A 130 -6.77 -11.11 -0.01
N LEU A 131 -7.30 -10.31 0.91
CA LEU A 131 -7.75 -8.96 0.66
C LEU A 131 -6.78 -7.95 1.25
N ILE A 132 -6.25 -7.05 0.43
CA ILE A 132 -5.34 -5.99 0.86
C ILE A 132 -6.08 -4.66 0.80
N LEU A 133 -6.30 -4.06 1.95
CA LEU A 133 -6.86 -2.72 2.12
C LEU A 133 -5.71 -1.77 2.39
N ALA A 134 -5.41 -0.88 1.44
CA ALA A 134 -4.27 0.03 1.56
C ALA A 134 -4.64 1.47 1.19
N GLY A 135 -4.23 2.41 2.03
CA GLY A 135 -4.41 3.83 1.81
C GLY A 135 -5.46 4.50 2.69
N SER A 136 -5.70 5.77 2.41
CA SER A 136 -6.68 6.58 3.11
C SER A 136 -8.09 6.38 2.55
N ILE A 137 -9.08 6.63 3.37
CA ILE A 137 -10.49 6.70 2.96
C ILE A 137 -10.75 8.12 2.44
N PRO A 138 -11.30 8.28 1.21
CA PRO A 138 -11.72 9.58 0.70
C PRO A 138 -12.78 10.23 1.58
N ALA A 139 -12.83 11.57 1.60
CA ALA A 139 -13.79 12.32 2.42
C ALA A 139 -15.26 12.04 2.06
N SER A 140 -15.55 11.54 0.86
CA SER A 140 -16.89 11.13 0.42
C SER A 140 -17.37 9.82 1.04
N LEU A 141 -16.48 9.03 1.66
CA LEU A 141 -16.81 7.79 2.35
C LEU A 141 -16.73 7.95 3.88
N SER A 142 -17.51 7.16 4.58
CA SER A 142 -17.44 7.10 6.04
C SER A 142 -16.10 6.54 6.53
N GLN A 143 -15.60 7.05 7.65
CA GLN A 143 -14.34 6.60 8.24
C GLN A 143 -14.38 5.13 8.71
N ASP A 144 -15.56 4.55 8.87
CA ASP A 144 -15.78 3.13 9.21
C ASP A 144 -15.77 2.20 7.99
N THR A 145 -15.45 2.70 6.79
CA THR A 145 -15.52 1.92 5.55
C THR A 145 -14.67 0.64 5.61
N TYR A 146 -13.46 0.68 6.18
CA TYR A 146 -12.64 -0.53 6.34
C TYR A 146 -13.28 -1.53 7.30
N GLU A 147 -13.85 -1.04 8.40
CA GLU A 147 -14.59 -1.85 9.36
C GLU A 147 -15.78 -2.55 8.71
N ARG A 148 -16.58 -1.82 7.91
CA ARG A 148 -17.71 -2.38 7.13
C ARG A 148 -17.27 -3.53 6.23
N LEU A 149 -16.18 -3.33 5.47
CA LEU A 149 -15.66 -4.37 4.56
C LEU A 149 -15.20 -5.61 5.34
N LEU A 150 -14.46 -5.42 6.43
CA LEU A 150 -13.96 -6.54 7.22
C LEU A 150 -15.07 -7.27 7.99
N ALA A 151 -16.06 -6.54 8.51
CA ALA A 151 -17.25 -7.13 9.14
C ALA A 151 -18.01 -8.06 8.15
N ARG A 152 -18.12 -7.63 6.88
CA ARG A 152 -18.77 -8.40 5.82
C ARG A 152 -18.06 -9.71 5.50
N LEU A 153 -16.75 -9.76 5.72
CA LEU A 153 -15.90 -10.93 5.44
C LEU A 153 -15.72 -11.86 6.65
N GLN A 154 -16.27 -11.49 7.82
CA GLN A 154 -16.16 -12.33 9.00
C GLN A 154 -16.76 -13.72 8.77
N GLY A 155 -16.09 -14.76 9.28
CA GLY A 155 -16.50 -16.15 9.14
C GLY A 155 -16.20 -16.79 7.78
N ARG A 156 -15.69 -16.05 6.80
CA ARG A 156 -15.33 -16.57 5.47
C ARG A 156 -13.89 -17.07 5.35
N GLY A 157 -13.07 -16.84 6.37
CA GLY A 157 -11.66 -17.25 6.37
C GLY A 157 -10.73 -16.39 5.52
N VAL A 158 -11.23 -15.31 4.88
CA VAL A 158 -10.42 -14.38 4.07
C VAL A 158 -9.31 -13.78 4.90
N ARG A 159 -8.09 -13.77 4.36
CA ARG A 159 -6.93 -13.15 5.02
C ARG A 159 -6.87 -11.67 4.68
N ALA A 160 -7.29 -10.83 5.61
CA ALA A 160 -7.22 -9.38 5.44
C ALA A 160 -5.84 -8.83 5.80
N VAL A 161 -5.27 -8.04 4.92
CA VAL A 161 -4.03 -7.26 5.12
C VAL A 161 -4.42 -5.79 5.13
N VAL A 162 -4.02 -5.05 6.16
CA VAL A 162 -4.40 -3.63 6.30
C VAL A 162 -3.16 -2.75 6.46
N ASP A 163 -2.96 -1.85 5.50
CA ASP A 163 -1.97 -0.77 5.54
C ASP A 163 -2.66 0.59 5.65
N ALA A 164 -2.99 0.94 6.87
CA ALA A 164 -3.68 2.16 7.24
C ALA A 164 -3.02 2.83 8.44
N THR A 165 -3.42 4.05 8.74
CA THR A 165 -2.81 4.85 9.82
C THR A 165 -3.80 5.17 10.93
N ARG A 166 -3.30 5.40 12.15
CA ARG A 166 -4.05 5.92 13.31
C ARG A 166 -5.32 5.13 13.62
N ASP A 167 -6.44 5.83 13.84
CA ASP A 167 -7.72 5.24 14.23
C ASP A 167 -8.23 4.23 13.21
N LEU A 168 -7.99 4.46 11.91
CA LEU A 168 -8.38 3.54 10.84
C LEU A 168 -7.73 2.17 11.01
N LEU A 169 -6.47 2.12 11.47
CA LEU A 169 -5.78 0.87 11.76
C LEU A 169 -6.28 0.23 13.06
N VAL A 170 -6.49 1.05 14.10
CA VAL A 170 -6.91 0.54 15.42
C VAL A 170 -8.31 -0.06 15.38
N ASN A 171 -9.23 0.59 14.68
CA ASN A 171 -10.64 0.17 14.62
C ASN A 171 -10.83 -1.18 13.92
N VAL A 172 -9.94 -1.54 12.99
CA VAL A 172 -10.04 -2.82 12.26
C VAL A 172 -9.49 -4.01 13.03
N LEU A 173 -8.78 -3.81 14.13
CA LEU A 173 -8.16 -4.89 14.91
C LEU A 173 -9.16 -5.91 15.44
N GLN A 174 -10.36 -5.48 15.79
CA GLN A 174 -11.45 -6.35 16.25
C GLN A 174 -11.89 -7.40 15.22
N TYR A 175 -11.55 -7.21 13.94
CA TYR A 175 -11.83 -8.15 12.85
C TYR A 175 -10.69 -9.12 12.57
N HIS A 176 -9.67 -9.15 13.42
CA HIS A 176 -8.52 -10.05 13.37
C HIS A 176 -7.78 -10.06 12.02
N PRO A 177 -7.31 -8.91 11.51
CA PRO A 177 -6.58 -8.86 10.25
C PRO A 177 -5.36 -9.79 10.31
N PHE A 178 -5.13 -10.51 9.19
CA PHE A 178 -3.99 -11.40 9.05
C PHE A 178 -2.66 -10.66 9.19
N LEU A 179 -2.58 -9.46 8.61
CA LEU A 179 -1.39 -8.61 8.68
C LEU A 179 -1.79 -7.14 8.81
N ILE A 180 -1.11 -6.43 9.69
CA ILE A 180 -1.07 -4.97 9.69
C ILE A 180 0.37 -4.51 9.53
N LYS A 181 0.57 -3.33 8.87
CA LYS A 181 1.90 -2.78 8.65
C LYS A 181 2.02 -1.31 9.05
N PRO A 182 2.12 -0.94 10.31
CA PRO A 182 2.55 0.39 10.72
C PRO A 182 4.07 0.57 10.49
N ASN A 183 4.53 1.82 10.32
CA ASN A 183 5.93 2.13 10.57
C ASN A 183 6.15 2.38 12.08
N ASN A 184 7.41 2.50 12.52
CA ASN A 184 7.75 2.70 13.93
C ASN A 184 7.17 4.00 14.52
N HIS A 185 7.04 5.06 13.72
CA HIS A 185 6.42 6.32 14.15
C HIS A 185 4.90 6.18 14.30
N GLU A 186 4.22 5.61 13.32
CA GLU A 186 2.79 5.32 13.36
C GLU A 186 2.44 4.41 14.54
N LEU A 187 3.26 3.38 14.78
CA LEU A 187 3.10 2.51 15.94
C LEU A 187 3.25 3.29 17.25
N GLY A 188 4.25 4.18 17.33
CA GLY A 188 4.47 5.09 18.47
C GLY A 188 3.28 6.01 18.72
N GLU A 189 2.71 6.61 17.66
CA GLU A 189 1.49 7.43 17.74
C GLU A 189 0.31 6.63 18.34
N ILE A 190 0.11 5.38 17.89
CA ILE A 190 -0.98 4.51 18.35
C ILE A 190 -0.84 4.17 19.85
N VAL A 191 0.39 3.97 20.34
CA VAL A 191 0.63 3.65 21.75
C VAL A 191 0.93 4.88 22.62
N GLY A 192 0.93 6.08 22.01
CA GLY A 192 1.09 7.36 22.71
C GLY A 192 2.50 7.65 23.23
N ARG A 193 3.54 7.06 22.62
CA ARG A 193 4.95 7.28 23.01
C ARG A 193 5.91 7.11 21.83
N VAL A 194 7.08 7.75 21.92
CA VAL A 194 8.18 7.51 20.97
C VAL A 194 8.81 6.14 21.27
N LEU A 195 9.04 5.35 20.23
CA LEU A 195 9.68 4.03 20.30
C LEU A 195 11.11 4.15 19.79
N THR A 196 12.09 3.80 20.61
CA THR A 196 13.52 3.98 20.31
C THR A 196 14.31 2.69 20.29
N THR A 197 13.78 1.61 20.88
CA THR A 197 14.42 0.31 20.92
C THR A 197 13.56 -0.80 20.31
N ASP A 198 14.20 -1.87 19.88
CA ASP A 198 13.46 -3.05 19.35
C ASP A 198 12.50 -3.62 20.43
N ASP A 199 12.91 -3.65 21.70
CA ASP A 199 12.06 -4.15 22.80
C ASP A 199 10.79 -3.30 22.97
N GLU A 200 10.90 -1.97 22.83
CA GLU A 200 9.73 -1.08 22.88
C GLU A 200 8.81 -1.29 21.69
N ILE A 201 9.36 -1.49 20.48
CA ILE A 201 8.63 -1.80 19.27
C ILE A 201 7.91 -3.14 19.40
N ILE A 202 8.59 -4.18 19.90
CA ILE A 202 8.00 -5.51 20.15
C ILE A 202 6.84 -5.40 21.15
N ALA A 203 7.03 -4.70 22.26
CA ALA A 203 5.99 -4.52 23.27
C ALA A 203 4.75 -3.79 22.68
N ALA A 204 4.99 -2.75 21.88
CA ALA A 204 3.92 -2.02 21.19
C ALA A 204 3.20 -2.90 20.15
N ALA A 205 3.95 -3.67 19.34
CA ALA A 205 3.37 -4.62 18.39
C ALA A 205 2.50 -5.69 19.06
N ARG A 206 2.97 -6.24 20.17
CA ARG A 206 2.18 -7.19 21.00
C ARG A 206 0.90 -6.57 21.56
N THR A 207 0.90 -5.28 21.86
CA THR A 207 -0.33 -4.58 22.26
C THR A 207 -1.37 -4.58 21.14
N LEU A 208 -0.94 -4.44 19.87
CA LEU A 208 -1.86 -4.53 18.73
C LEU A 208 -2.32 -5.96 18.46
N GLN A 209 -1.47 -6.96 18.73
CA GLN A 209 -1.89 -8.37 18.67
C GLN A 209 -2.96 -8.67 19.74
N GLN A 210 -2.79 -8.19 20.97
CA GLN A 210 -3.80 -8.34 22.02
C GLN A 210 -5.15 -7.69 21.66
N LYS A 211 -5.11 -6.65 20.82
CA LYS A 211 -6.32 -6.01 20.28
C LYS A 211 -6.91 -6.73 19.07
N GLY A 212 -6.22 -7.73 18.52
CA GLY A 212 -6.75 -8.61 17.49
C GLY A 212 -5.90 -8.81 16.25
N ALA A 213 -4.85 -8.02 15.98
CA ALA A 213 -3.96 -8.27 14.84
C ALA A 213 -3.29 -9.64 14.96
N ARG A 214 -3.28 -10.45 13.89
CA ARG A 214 -2.58 -11.73 13.90
C ARG A 214 -1.07 -11.53 13.74
N ASN A 215 -0.65 -10.77 12.75
CA ASN A 215 0.74 -10.45 12.46
C ASN A 215 0.94 -8.93 12.42
N VAL A 216 1.99 -8.43 13.05
CA VAL A 216 2.34 -7.00 13.07
C VAL A 216 3.72 -6.82 12.47
N LEU A 217 3.77 -6.29 11.25
CA LEU A 217 4.99 -5.94 10.51
C LEU A 217 5.29 -4.46 10.73
N VAL A 218 6.40 -4.17 11.39
CA VAL A 218 6.82 -2.79 11.66
C VAL A 218 7.97 -2.42 10.75
N SER A 219 7.76 -1.45 9.84
CA SER A 219 8.82 -0.90 9.00
C SER A 219 9.59 0.20 9.74
N MET A 220 10.92 0.20 9.60
CA MET A 220 11.81 1.12 10.33
C MET A 220 12.80 1.81 9.40
N ALA A 221 12.39 2.08 8.18
CA ALA A 221 13.21 2.73 7.14
C ALA A 221 14.62 2.09 7.03
N GLY A 222 15.68 2.88 7.22
CA GLY A 222 17.07 2.41 7.15
C GLY A 222 17.46 1.37 8.21
N ASP A 223 16.69 1.23 9.28
CA ASP A 223 16.89 0.22 10.31
C ASP A 223 16.28 -1.14 9.95
N GLY A 224 15.59 -1.24 8.82
CA GLY A 224 14.99 -2.46 8.31
C GLY A 224 13.57 -2.70 8.80
N ALA A 225 13.25 -3.89 9.30
CA ALA A 225 11.90 -4.24 9.72
C ALA A 225 11.87 -5.27 10.85
N LEU A 226 10.76 -5.27 11.59
CA LEU A 226 10.46 -6.20 12.66
C LEU A 226 9.08 -6.79 12.46
N LEU A 227 8.92 -8.08 12.66
CA LEU A 227 7.66 -8.78 12.62
C LEU A 227 7.41 -9.48 13.96
N VAL A 228 6.23 -9.27 14.53
CA VAL A 228 5.69 -10.16 15.56
C VAL A 228 4.61 -10.99 14.91
N ASP A 229 4.84 -12.29 14.77
CA ASP A 229 3.93 -13.20 14.07
C ASP A 229 2.83 -13.76 14.98
N GLU A 230 1.85 -14.42 14.38
CA GLU A 230 0.68 -14.97 15.08
C GLU A 230 1.02 -16.11 16.04
N ASN A 231 2.23 -16.69 15.97
CA ASN A 231 2.73 -17.69 16.91
C ASN A 231 3.43 -17.04 18.11
N GLY A 232 3.57 -15.70 18.11
CA GLY A 232 4.26 -14.91 19.13
C GLY A 232 5.78 -14.83 18.92
N GLU A 233 6.30 -15.38 17.80
CA GLU A 233 7.70 -15.27 17.46
C GLU A 233 8.06 -13.88 16.94
N VAL A 234 9.28 -13.44 17.19
CA VAL A 234 9.82 -12.15 16.76
C VAL A 234 10.88 -12.39 15.71
N HIS A 235 10.70 -11.77 14.56
CA HIS A 235 11.65 -11.78 13.46
C HIS A 235 12.19 -10.37 13.26
N ARG A 236 13.51 -10.22 13.15
CA ARG A 236 14.19 -8.95 12.93
C ARG A 236 15.09 -9.06 11.71
N ILE A 237 15.06 -8.05 10.84
CA ILE A 237 15.92 -7.97 9.66
C ILE A 237 16.42 -6.54 9.47
N GLY A 238 17.69 -6.38 9.12
CA GLY A 238 18.27 -5.09 8.75
C GLY A 238 17.88 -4.68 7.33
N CYS A 239 18.03 -3.39 7.02
CA CYS A 239 17.89 -2.90 5.66
C CYS A 239 19.13 -3.27 4.82
N PRO A 240 18.97 -3.73 3.57
CA PRO A 240 20.10 -3.86 2.65
C PRO A 240 20.74 -2.49 2.38
N LYS A 241 22.01 -2.49 1.99
CA LYS A 241 22.75 -1.25 1.73
C LYS A 241 22.34 -0.64 0.38
N GLY A 242 22.09 0.65 0.36
CA GLY A 242 21.73 1.35 -0.88
C GLY A 242 21.51 2.85 -0.66
N LYS A 243 21.45 3.57 -1.77
CA LYS A 243 21.13 5.01 -1.74
C LYS A 243 19.63 5.18 -1.97
N VAL A 244 18.95 5.81 -1.03
CA VAL A 244 17.55 6.17 -1.19
C VAL A 244 17.41 7.18 -2.33
N VAL A 245 16.56 6.84 -3.30
CA VAL A 245 16.20 7.66 -4.47
C VAL A 245 14.80 8.20 -4.33
N ASN A 246 13.84 7.31 -3.95
CA ASN A 246 12.45 7.68 -3.75
C ASN A 246 11.77 6.68 -2.80
N SER A 247 11.29 7.16 -1.65
CA SER A 247 10.64 6.30 -0.66
C SER A 247 9.13 6.06 -0.90
N VAL A 248 8.54 6.75 -1.87
CA VAL A 248 7.11 6.59 -2.19
C VAL A 248 6.83 5.18 -2.71
N GLY A 249 5.85 4.51 -2.12
CA GLY A 249 5.49 3.13 -2.48
C GLY A 249 6.37 2.04 -1.83
N ALA A 250 7.41 2.39 -1.06
CA ALA A 250 8.25 1.40 -0.38
C ALA A 250 7.45 0.55 0.63
N GLY A 251 6.51 1.17 1.36
CA GLY A 251 5.60 0.47 2.26
C GLY A 251 4.66 -0.49 1.53
N ASP A 252 4.10 -0.05 0.40
CA ASP A 252 3.23 -0.87 -0.46
C ASP A 252 4.00 -2.08 -1.01
N SER A 253 5.25 -1.84 -1.44
CA SER A 253 6.15 -2.90 -1.92
C SER A 253 6.52 -3.90 -0.84
N MET A 254 6.71 -3.43 0.40
CA MET A 254 6.95 -4.32 1.56
C MET A 254 5.73 -5.21 1.83
N VAL A 255 4.51 -4.69 1.76
CA VAL A 255 3.28 -5.49 1.88
C VAL A 255 3.21 -6.54 0.77
N ALA A 256 3.46 -6.14 -0.48
CA ALA A 256 3.44 -7.06 -1.62
C ALA A 256 4.46 -8.20 -1.45
N GLY A 257 5.70 -7.86 -1.11
CA GLY A 257 6.77 -8.83 -0.89
C GLY A 257 6.48 -9.77 0.27
N PHE A 258 5.95 -9.25 1.40
CA PHE A 258 5.57 -10.07 2.53
C PHE A 258 4.48 -11.09 2.15
N VAL A 259 3.42 -10.63 1.50
CA VAL A 259 2.31 -11.50 1.07
C VAL A 259 2.79 -12.57 0.09
N ALA A 260 3.57 -12.18 -0.92
CA ALA A 260 4.14 -13.11 -1.90
C ALA A 260 5.05 -14.15 -1.24
N GLY A 261 5.96 -13.72 -0.36
CA GLY A 261 6.88 -14.61 0.35
C GLY A 261 6.15 -15.59 1.27
N TRP A 262 5.14 -15.12 2.00
CA TRP A 262 4.33 -15.99 2.83
C TRP A 262 3.51 -16.99 2.01
N MET A 263 2.95 -16.58 0.90
CA MET A 263 2.22 -17.50 0.01
C MET A 263 3.12 -18.62 -0.54
N GLN A 264 4.35 -18.28 -0.90
CA GLN A 264 5.31 -19.23 -1.48
C GLN A 264 5.80 -20.27 -0.49
N THR A 265 6.05 -19.87 0.76
CA THR A 265 6.80 -20.72 1.71
C THR A 265 6.07 -21.02 3.01
N ARG A 266 5.05 -20.25 3.35
CA ARG A 266 4.40 -20.22 4.68
C ARG A 266 5.37 -19.90 5.83
N SER A 267 6.55 -19.36 5.52
CA SER A 267 7.57 -18.92 6.49
C SER A 267 7.47 -17.42 6.74
N TYR A 268 7.28 -17.01 7.97
CA TYR A 268 7.23 -15.61 8.36
C TYR A 268 8.59 -14.92 8.21
N SER A 269 9.67 -15.63 8.52
CA SER A 269 11.03 -15.12 8.33
C SER A 269 11.33 -14.85 6.84
N PHE A 270 10.96 -15.76 5.94
CA PHE A 270 11.11 -15.55 4.50
C PHE A 270 10.21 -14.42 3.99
N ALA A 271 8.98 -14.34 4.48
CA ALA A 271 8.04 -13.26 4.13
C ALA A 271 8.58 -11.89 4.53
N LEU A 272 9.12 -11.76 5.76
CA LEU A 272 9.76 -10.53 6.23
C LEU A 272 10.95 -10.15 5.35
N ARG A 273 11.82 -11.11 5.02
CA ARG A 273 12.97 -10.92 4.13
C ARG A 273 12.54 -10.40 2.76
N MET A 274 11.59 -11.06 2.10
CA MET A 274 11.07 -10.64 0.79
C MET A 274 10.39 -9.27 0.86
N GLY A 275 9.60 -9.00 1.91
CA GLY A 275 8.99 -7.69 2.14
C GLY A 275 10.03 -6.58 2.26
N THR A 276 11.09 -6.81 3.04
CA THR A 276 12.18 -5.85 3.23
C THR A 276 12.96 -5.62 1.93
N ALA A 277 13.25 -6.68 1.16
CA ALA A 277 13.88 -6.55 -0.15
C ALA A 277 13.04 -5.73 -1.13
N CYS A 278 11.73 -5.98 -1.20
CA CYS A 278 10.82 -5.23 -2.07
C CYS A 278 10.70 -3.75 -1.67
N GLY A 279 10.55 -3.46 -0.37
CA GLY A 279 10.50 -2.09 0.12
C GLY A 279 11.79 -1.32 -0.17
N SER A 280 12.94 -1.95 0.06
CA SER A 280 14.26 -1.38 -0.22
C SER A 280 14.50 -1.20 -1.72
N ALA A 281 14.11 -2.19 -2.55
CA ALA A 281 14.24 -2.09 -4.01
C ALA A 281 13.47 -0.88 -4.57
N THR A 282 12.26 -0.63 -4.06
CA THR A 282 11.50 0.58 -4.39
C THR A 282 12.21 1.84 -3.89
N ALA A 283 12.66 1.86 -2.63
CA ALA A 283 13.33 3.03 -2.07
C ALA A 283 14.63 3.40 -2.82
N PHE A 284 15.32 2.44 -3.42
CA PHE A 284 16.56 2.64 -4.18
C PHE A 284 16.33 2.85 -5.69
N SER A 285 15.09 2.96 -6.14
CA SER A 285 14.69 3.14 -7.53
C SER A 285 13.89 4.42 -7.74
N LEU A 286 13.77 4.87 -8.99
CA LEU A 286 12.89 6.01 -9.35
C LEU A 286 11.41 5.64 -9.26
N GLY A 287 11.08 4.37 -9.50
CA GLY A 287 9.72 3.80 -9.46
C GLY A 287 9.61 2.62 -8.52
N LEU A 288 8.54 1.84 -8.67
CA LEU A 288 8.34 0.62 -7.88
C LEU A 288 9.42 -0.43 -8.17
N ALA A 289 9.61 -1.33 -7.21
CA ALA A 289 10.57 -2.43 -7.29
C ALA A 289 10.41 -3.26 -8.56
N THR A 290 11.51 -3.52 -9.27
CA THR A 290 11.55 -4.51 -10.36
C THR A 290 12.02 -5.86 -9.83
N LYS A 291 11.68 -6.93 -10.58
CA LYS A 291 12.09 -8.31 -10.24
C LYS A 291 13.60 -8.42 -10.05
N GLU A 292 14.37 -7.83 -10.99
CA GLU A 292 15.84 -7.89 -10.97
C GLU A 292 16.42 -7.25 -9.70
N LYS A 293 15.88 -6.06 -9.33
CA LYS A 293 16.37 -5.35 -8.13
C LYS A 293 15.97 -6.08 -6.85
N ILE A 294 14.77 -6.68 -6.82
CA ILE A 294 14.34 -7.51 -5.68
C ILE A 294 15.28 -8.71 -5.54
N ASP A 295 15.55 -9.44 -6.63
CA ASP A 295 16.41 -10.63 -6.63
C ASP A 295 17.87 -10.30 -6.23
N GLU A 296 18.36 -9.11 -6.60
CA GLU A 296 19.67 -8.60 -6.14
C GLU A 296 19.67 -8.44 -4.62
N LEU A 297 18.72 -7.68 -4.07
CA LEU A 297 18.69 -7.38 -2.64
C LEU A 297 18.33 -8.60 -1.78
N MET A 298 17.58 -9.55 -2.31
CA MET A 298 17.33 -10.84 -1.63
C MET A 298 18.60 -11.65 -1.38
N LYS A 299 19.68 -11.40 -2.08
CA LYS A 299 20.98 -12.08 -1.85
C LYS A 299 21.80 -11.41 -0.75
N GLU A 300 21.49 -10.15 -0.42
CA GLU A 300 22.23 -9.35 0.56
C GLU A 300 21.72 -9.52 2.00
N ILE A 301 20.45 -9.93 2.17
CA ILE A 301 19.75 -10.01 3.47
C ILE A 301 19.18 -11.38 3.76
#